data_c7bae1864a594881245af99741c7998a
#
_entry.id   c7bae1864a594881245af99741c7998a
#
_cell.length_a   1.000
_cell.length_b   1.000
_cell.length_c   1.000
_cell.angle_alpha   90.00
_cell.angle_beta   90.00
_cell.angle_gamma   90.00
#
_symmetry.space_group_name_H-M   'P 1'
#
loop_
_entity.id
_entity.type
_entity.pdbx_description
1 polymer ?
#
loop_
_entity_poly.entity_id
_entity_poly.type
_entity_poly.pdbx_seq_one_letter_code
_entity_poly.pdbx_strand_id
1 'polypeptide(L)'
;NKKFFRLKLGGEVRLKNAYIIKAESCTKDENGNIIEIQCTYDELSKSGSGTEESLRKVKGTLHWVSMKHAVKAEVRVYDRLFLHEAPDAQKDKDFMDYLNPNSLEIVNAFVEPSLQNAKIGERFQFQRLGYFCVDNDSTDNQLVFNKTVGLRDSWGGN
;
A
#
# COMPACT_ATOMS: atom_id res chain seq x y z
N ASN A 1 9.55 -1.99 13.79
CA ASN A 1 8.93 -3.23 14.27
C ASN A 1 9.82 -4.43 13.90
N LYS A 2 10.33 -5.17 14.90
CA LYS A 2 11.23 -6.34 14.71
C LYS A 2 10.54 -7.51 13.97
N LYS A 3 9.21 -7.58 13.99
CA LYS A 3 8.41 -8.61 13.31
C LYS A 3 8.17 -8.31 11.82
N PHE A 4 8.42 -7.10 11.35
CA PHE A 4 8.24 -6.73 9.96
C PHE A 4 9.45 -7.19 9.14
N PHE A 5 9.21 -8.13 8.23
CA PHE A 5 10.25 -8.63 7.34
C PHE A 5 10.61 -7.58 6.28
N ARG A 6 11.91 -7.34 6.12
CA ARG A 6 12.45 -6.43 5.11
C ARG A 6 13.47 -7.17 4.28
N LEU A 7 13.54 -6.82 2.99
CA LEU A 7 14.63 -7.26 2.13
C LEU A 7 15.96 -6.69 2.68
N LYS A 8 16.96 -7.55 2.80
CA LYS A 8 18.30 -7.20 3.26
C LYS A 8 19.30 -7.54 2.16
N LEU A 9 20.44 -6.86 2.13
CA LEU A 9 21.53 -7.21 1.22
C LEU A 9 21.94 -8.68 1.43
N GLY A 10 22.12 -9.41 0.33
CA GLY A 10 22.36 -10.85 0.31
C GLY A 10 21.13 -11.71 0.62
N GLY A 11 20.00 -11.10 1.01
CA GLY A 11 18.76 -11.80 1.33
C GLY A 11 17.87 -12.01 0.12
N GLU A 12 17.04 -13.05 0.20
CA GLU A 12 16.07 -13.40 -0.82
C GLU A 12 14.63 -13.16 -0.36
N VAL A 13 13.78 -12.75 -1.29
CA VAL A 13 12.33 -12.64 -1.12
C VAL A 13 11.62 -13.03 -2.41
N ARG A 14 10.37 -13.47 -2.29
CA ARG A 14 9.51 -13.65 -3.45
C ARG A 14 8.76 -12.35 -3.75
N LEU A 15 8.81 -11.89 -4.97
CA LEU A 15 7.85 -10.94 -5.49
C LEU A 15 6.53 -11.69 -5.72
N LYS A 16 5.43 -11.16 -5.18
CA LYS A 16 4.14 -11.85 -5.24
C LYS A 16 3.73 -12.13 -6.68
N ASN A 17 3.33 -13.39 -6.95
CA ASN A 17 2.94 -13.90 -8.27
C ASN A 17 4.05 -13.77 -9.35
N ALA A 18 5.30 -13.59 -8.93
CA ALA A 18 6.45 -13.44 -9.83
C ALA A 18 7.62 -14.31 -9.35
N TYR A 19 8.80 -13.78 -9.38
CA TYR A 19 10.06 -14.49 -9.16
C TYR A 19 10.57 -14.33 -7.73
N ILE A 20 11.52 -15.17 -7.37
CA ILE A 20 12.40 -14.93 -6.21
C ILE A 20 13.52 -14.00 -6.68
N ILE A 21 13.74 -12.95 -5.89
CA ILE A 21 14.81 -11.98 -6.11
C ILE A 21 15.79 -12.03 -4.93
N LYS A 22 17.04 -11.68 -5.22
CA LYS A 22 18.11 -11.52 -4.23
C LYS A 22 18.67 -10.12 -4.33
N ALA A 23 18.75 -9.40 -3.20
CA ALA A 23 19.35 -8.08 -3.15
C ALA A 23 20.88 -8.18 -3.17
N GLU A 24 21.50 -7.64 -4.22
CA GLU A 24 22.96 -7.67 -4.38
C GLU A 24 23.61 -6.38 -3.86
N SER A 25 23.03 -5.23 -4.15
CA SER A 25 23.55 -3.93 -3.72
C SER A 25 22.44 -2.92 -3.50
N CYS A 26 22.76 -1.78 -2.89
CA CYS A 26 21.86 -0.65 -2.76
C CYS A 26 22.58 0.67 -2.96
N THR A 27 21.89 1.63 -3.56
CA THR A 27 22.31 3.02 -3.67
C THR A 27 21.61 3.86 -2.61
N LYS A 28 22.32 4.79 -2.02
CA LYS A 28 21.80 5.70 -0.99
C LYS A 28 21.95 7.14 -1.44
N ASP A 29 21.05 7.99 -0.98
CA ASP A 29 21.16 9.44 -1.12
C ASP A 29 22.19 10.04 -0.12
N GLU A 30 22.40 11.36 -0.19
CA GLU A 30 23.30 12.10 0.68
C GLU A 30 22.91 12.01 2.18
N ASN A 31 21.64 11.73 2.47
CA ASN A 31 21.11 11.59 3.82
C ASN A 31 21.18 10.14 4.33
N GLY A 32 21.71 9.20 3.52
CA GLY A 32 21.80 7.78 3.86
C GLY A 32 20.52 6.97 3.63
N ASN A 33 19.47 7.55 3.02
CA ASN A 33 18.25 6.83 2.67
C ASN A 33 18.49 5.97 1.42
N ILE A 34 17.95 4.76 1.43
CA ILE A 34 18.03 3.85 0.27
C ILE A 34 17.08 4.36 -0.81
N ILE A 35 17.63 4.67 -2.00
CA ILE A 35 16.89 5.13 -3.18
C ILE A 35 16.72 4.04 -4.23
N GLU A 36 17.62 3.04 -4.24
CA GLU A 36 17.58 1.92 -5.18
C GLU A 36 18.18 0.66 -4.56
N ILE A 37 17.61 -0.49 -4.90
CA ILE A 37 18.16 -1.80 -4.55
C ILE A 37 18.31 -2.59 -5.84
N GLN A 38 19.55 -2.98 -6.17
CA GLN A 38 19.85 -3.83 -7.31
C GLN A 38 19.67 -5.29 -6.90
N CYS A 39 18.88 -6.01 -7.69
CA CYS A 39 18.55 -7.41 -7.42
C CYS A 39 18.82 -8.28 -8.65
N THR A 40 19.28 -9.49 -8.41
CA THR A 40 19.18 -10.60 -9.35
C THR A 40 17.85 -11.33 -9.15
N TYR A 41 17.40 -12.08 -10.14
CA TYR A 41 16.21 -12.91 -10.02
C TYR A 41 16.50 -14.34 -10.52
N ASP A 42 15.81 -15.29 -9.94
CA ASP A 42 15.88 -16.69 -10.32
C ASP A 42 14.81 -16.98 -11.37
N GLU A 43 15.22 -17.16 -12.63
CA GLU A 43 14.34 -17.35 -13.78
C GLU A 43 13.42 -18.57 -13.66
N LEU A 44 13.89 -19.64 -12.98
CA LEU A 44 13.13 -20.85 -12.78
C LEU A 44 12.12 -20.72 -11.63
N SER A 45 12.23 -19.69 -10.80
CA SER A 45 11.40 -19.47 -9.61
C SER A 45 10.04 -18.83 -9.87
N LYS A 46 9.64 -18.66 -11.15
CA LYS A 46 8.35 -18.03 -11.50
C LYS A 46 7.18 -18.74 -10.82
N SER A 47 6.40 -17.97 -10.07
CA SER A 47 5.21 -18.51 -9.38
C SER A 47 4.25 -19.19 -10.35
N GLY A 48 3.89 -20.46 -10.04
CA GLY A 48 2.95 -21.23 -10.86
C GLY A 48 3.56 -21.92 -12.07
N SER A 49 4.89 -21.89 -12.26
CA SER A 49 5.56 -22.61 -13.38
C SER A 49 5.64 -24.12 -13.17
N GLY A 50 5.52 -24.61 -11.93
CA GLY A 50 5.63 -26.03 -11.59
C GLY A 50 7.07 -26.54 -11.43
N THR A 51 8.09 -25.68 -11.57
CA THR A 51 9.49 -26.02 -11.33
C THR A 51 9.77 -26.21 -9.84
N GLU A 52 10.83 -26.92 -9.48
CA GLU A 52 11.25 -27.07 -8.07
C GLU A 52 11.58 -25.71 -7.45
N GLU A 53 12.23 -24.82 -8.20
CA GLU A 53 12.56 -23.46 -7.78
C GLU A 53 11.31 -22.61 -7.54
N SER A 54 10.23 -22.84 -8.31
CA SER A 54 8.95 -22.14 -8.10
C SER A 54 8.28 -22.50 -6.78
N LEU A 55 8.53 -23.74 -6.31
CA LEU A 55 8.02 -24.26 -5.03
C LEU A 55 8.94 -23.95 -3.85
N ARG A 56 10.15 -23.45 -4.11
CA ARG A 56 11.13 -23.09 -3.09
C ARG A 56 10.58 -22.03 -2.14
N LYS A 57 10.62 -22.31 -0.85
CA LYS A 57 10.16 -21.41 0.18
C LYS A 57 11.26 -20.39 0.54
N VAL A 58 10.90 -19.11 0.49
CA VAL A 58 11.72 -18.01 0.99
C VAL A 58 11.01 -17.31 2.15
N LYS A 59 11.75 -16.63 2.99
CA LYS A 59 11.24 -16.10 4.27
C LYS A 59 10.21 -14.98 4.11
N GLY A 60 10.17 -14.29 2.97
CA GLY A 60 9.26 -13.17 2.75
C GLY A 60 8.67 -13.16 1.36
N THR A 61 7.45 -12.63 1.25
CA THR A 61 6.82 -12.28 -0.02
C THR A 61 6.50 -10.81 -0.01
N LEU A 62 6.99 -10.06 -1.00
CA LEU A 62 6.74 -8.63 -1.17
C LEU A 62 5.62 -8.40 -2.19
N HIS A 63 4.78 -7.42 -1.91
CA HIS A 63 3.90 -6.84 -2.90
C HIS A 63 4.69 -5.81 -3.72
N TRP A 64 4.40 -5.71 -5.01
CA TRP A 64 5.17 -4.88 -5.93
C TRP A 64 4.33 -4.43 -7.11
N VAL A 65 4.74 -3.35 -7.76
CA VAL A 65 4.23 -2.89 -9.04
C VAL A 65 5.41 -2.54 -9.95
N SER A 66 5.23 -2.70 -11.26
CA SER A 66 6.26 -2.33 -12.24
C SER A 66 6.27 -0.82 -12.43
N MET A 67 7.37 -0.14 -12.15
CA MET A 67 7.51 1.30 -12.39
C MET A 67 7.22 1.71 -13.84
N LYS A 68 7.55 0.85 -14.80
CA LYS A 68 7.31 1.12 -16.23
C LYS A 68 5.83 1.09 -16.59
N HIS A 69 5.03 0.29 -15.87
CA HIS A 69 3.64 -0.02 -16.24
C HIS A 69 2.63 0.42 -15.17
N ALA A 70 3.09 0.80 -13.99
CA ALA A 70 2.22 1.23 -12.91
C ALA A 70 1.46 2.51 -13.29
N VAL A 71 0.23 2.59 -12.84
CA VAL A 71 -0.64 3.77 -12.99
C VAL A 71 -0.55 4.59 -11.71
N LYS A 72 -0.39 5.91 -11.85
CA LYS A 72 -0.46 6.82 -10.71
C LYS A 72 -1.91 6.95 -10.23
N ALA A 73 -2.08 6.97 -8.92
CA ALA A 73 -3.38 7.17 -8.30
C ALA A 73 -3.25 8.01 -7.03
N GLU A 74 -4.27 8.79 -6.75
CA GLU A 74 -4.49 9.41 -5.45
C GLU A 74 -5.24 8.43 -4.56
N VAL A 75 -4.83 8.29 -3.32
CA VAL A 75 -5.52 7.47 -2.32
C VAL A 75 -5.88 8.33 -1.14
N ARG A 76 -7.16 8.35 -0.81
CA ARG A 76 -7.73 9.09 0.32
C ARG A 76 -7.95 8.12 1.49
N VAL A 77 -7.31 8.41 2.60
CA VAL A 77 -7.45 7.65 3.84
C VAL A 77 -8.14 8.55 4.86
N TYR A 78 -9.33 8.14 5.28
CA TYR A 78 -10.15 8.90 6.22
C TYR A 78 -9.96 8.39 7.64
N ASP A 79 -9.97 9.31 8.59
CA ASP A 79 -10.06 9.07 10.03
C ASP A 79 -11.30 9.79 10.56
N ARG A 80 -11.53 9.72 11.85
CA ARG A 80 -12.66 10.40 12.53
C ARG A 80 -12.62 11.89 12.25
N LEU A 81 -13.79 12.45 11.91
CA LEU A 81 -13.91 13.89 11.65
C LEU A 81 -13.67 14.72 12.91
N PHE A 82 -14.08 14.21 14.08
CA PHE A 82 -13.91 14.86 15.37
C PHE A 82 -13.02 14.05 16.30
N LEU A 83 -12.25 14.73 17.11
CA LEU A 83 -11.39 14.14 18.15
C LEU A 83 -12.18 13.69 19.39
N HIS A 84 -13.42 14.19 19.53
CA HIS A 84 -14.32 13.89 20.65
C HIS A 84 -15.55 13.14 20.17
N GLU A 85 -16.09 12.21 20.99
CA GLU A 85 -17.25 11.38 20.61
C GLU A 85 -18.54 12.19 20.49
N ALA A 86 -18.71 13.22 21.34
CA ALA A 86 -19.86 14.11 21.34
C ALA A 86 -19.38 15.57 21.38
N PRO A 87 -18.90 16.11 20.26
CA PRO A 87 -18.33 17.44 20.22
C PRO A 87 -19.38 18.54 20.48
N ASP A 88 -20.63 18.32 20.10
CA ASP A 88 -21.77 19.21 20.31
C ASP A 88 -22.33 19.20 21.74
N ALA A 89 -22.02 18.16 22.53
CA ALA A 89 -22.43 18.08 23.94
C ALA A 89 -21.53 18.90 24.88
N GLN A 90 -20.42 19.41 24.41
CA GLN A 90 -19.49 20.21 25.19
C GLN A 90 -20.00 21.66 25.28
N LYS A 91 -20.21 22.16 26.52
CA LYS A 91 -20.82 23.47 26.76
C LYS A 91 -19.81 24.63 26.75
N ASP A 92 -18.54 24.33 26.84
CA ASP A 92 -17.44 25.26 27.02
C ASP A 92 -16.69 25.63 25.74
N LYS A 93 -16.96 24.92 24.63
CA LYS A 93 -16.30 25.09 23.34
C LYS A 93 -17.27 24.91 22.18
N ASP A 94 -16.95 25.51 21.04
CA ASP A 94 -17.64 25.24 19.79
C ASP A 94 -17.27 23.80 19.30
N PHE A 95 -18.23 23.09 18.69
CA PHE A 95 -17.98 21.76 18.15
C PHE A 95 -16.86 21.76 17.09
N MET A 96 -16.68 22.88 16.40
CA MET A 96 -15.61 23.08 15.42
C MET A 96 -14.21 23.02 16.04
N ASP A 97 -14.07 23.33 17.35
CA ASP A 97 -12.79 23.22 18.06
C ASP A 97 -12.31 21.77 18.23
N TYR A 98 -13.22 20.81 18.01
CA TYR A 98 -12.94 19.39 18.08
C TYR A 98 -12.70 18.74 16.72
N LEU A 99 -12.61 19.51 15.64
CA LEU A 99 -12.26 18.96 14.32
C LEU A 99 -10.88 18.30 14.38
N ASN A 100 -10.83 17.11 13.78
CA ASN A 100 -9.57 16.39 13.60
C ASN A 100 -8.82 16.96 12.38
N PRO A 101 -7.71 17.66 12.55
CA PRO A 101 -6.93 18.20 11.43
C PRO A 101 -6.34 17.12 10.52
N ASN A 102 -6.29 15.87 11.01
CA ASN A 102 -5.79 14.71 10.27
C ASN A 102 -6.92 13.77 9.84
N SER A 103 -8.16 14.27 9.72
CA SER A 103 -9.31 13.46 9.31
C SER A 103 -9.23 12.93 7.88
N LEU A 104 -8.39 13.52 7.05
CA LEU A 104 -8.09 13.08 5.67
C LEU A 104 -6.58 13.11 5.43
N GLU A 105 -6.03 11.97 5.03
CA GLU A 105 -4.68 11.84 4.50
C GLU A 105 -4.76 11.53 3.01
N ILE A 106 -4.05 12.30 2.19
CA ILE A 106 -3.94 12.09 0.74
C ILE A 106 -2.57 11.50 0.45
N VAL A 107 -2.56 10.30 -0.15
CA VAL A 107 -1.34 9.56 -0.49
C VAL A 107 -1.25 9.39 -2.00
N ASN A 108 -0.13 9.78 -2.59
CA ASN A 108 0.18 9.43 -3.97
C ASN A 108 0.68 7.99 -4.03
N ALA A 109 0.01 7.15 -4.81
CA ALA A 109 0.27 5.73 -4.93
C ALA A 109 0.52 5.32 -6.38
N PHE A 110 1.07 4.12 -6.52
CA PHE A 110 1.17 3.42 -7.79
C PHE A 110 0.33 2.14 -7.70
N VAL A 111 -0.54 1.95 -8.68
CA VAL A 111 -1.42 0.77 -8.77
C VAL A 111 -1.10 -0.06 -10.00
N GLU A 112 -1.59 -1.29 -10.02
CA GLU A 112 -1.41 -2.21 -11.13
C GLU A 112 -2.06 -1.67 -12.41
N PRO A 113 -1.51 -1.96 -13.61
CA PRO A 113 -2.06 -1.49 -14.89
C PRO A 113 -3.51 -1.91 -15.13
N SER A 114 -3.94 -3.04 -14.55
CA SER A 114 -5.30 -3.54 -14.62
C SER A 114 -6.35 -2.56 -14.08
N LEU A 115 -5.93 -1.63 -13.21
CA LEU A 115 -6.81 -0.60 -12.64
C LEU A 115 -6.95 0.65 -13.51
N GLN A 116 -6.23 0.74 -14.64
CA GLN A 116 -6.26 1.93 -15.51
C GLN A 116 -7.67 2.29 -15.99
N ASN A 117 -8.51 1.27 -16.20
CA ASN A 117 -9.88 1.43 -16.67
C ASN A 117 -10.92 1.25 -15.56
N ALA A 118 -10.51 1.34 -14.29
CA ALA A 118 -11.42 1.22 -13.16
C ALA A 118 -12.45 2.35 -13.18
N LYS A 119 -13.71 2.00 -12.92
CA LYS A 119 -14.84 2.92 -13.02
C LYS A 119 -15.29 3.39 -11.65
N ILE A 120 -15.85 4.58 -11.61
CA ILE A 120 -16.44 5.17 -10.41
C ILE A 120 -17.37 4.15 -9.72
N GLY A 121 -17.19 3.98 -8.41
CA GLY A 121 -17.95 3.06 -7.59
C GLY A 121 -17.45 1.61 -7.57
N GLU A 122 -16.52 1.23 -8.45
CA GLU A 122 -15.90 -0.10 -8.37
C GLU A 122 -15.06 -0.23 -7.11
N ARG A 123 -15.02 -1.47 -6.57
CA ARG A 123 -14.39 -1.78 -5.29
C ARG A 123 -13.27 -2.79 -5.49
N PHE A 124 -12.14 -2.54 -4.84
CA PHE A 124 -10.94 -3.36 -4.93
C PHE A 124 -10.37 -3.66 -3.55
N GLN A 125 -9.79 -4.84 -3.40
CA GLN A 125 -8.96 -5.16 -2.27
C GLN A 125 -7.49 -4.87 -2.64
N PHE A 126 -6.91 -3.85 -2.03
CA PHE A 126 -5.46 -3.67 -2.08
C PHE A 126 -4.85 -4.57 -1.01
N GLN A 127 -4.17 -5.61 -1.49
CA GLN A 127 -3.68 -6.67 -0.62
C GLN A 127 -2.81 -6.13 0.51
N ARG A 128 -3.08 -6.61 1.73
CA ARG A 128 -2.43 -6.19 2.99
C ARG A 128 -2.72 -4.76 3.43
N LEU A 129 -3.49 -3.98 2.67
CA LEU A 129 -3.79 -2.58 2.97
C LEU A 129 -5.26 -2.37 3.38
N GLY A 130 -6.20 -2.97 2.66
CA GLY A 130 -7.62 -2.81 2.91
C GLY A 130 -8.46 -2.88 1.65
N TYR A 131 -9.69 -2.40 1.78
CA TYR A 131 -10.64 -2.28 0.67
C TYR A 131 -10.77 -0.83 0.27
N PHE A 132 -10.88 -0.61 -1.03
CA PHE A 132 -10.88 0.72 -1.64
C PHE A 132 -11.98 0.80 -2.68
N CYS A 133 -12.57 2.00 -2.82
CA CYS A 133 -13.59 2.30 -3.81
C CYS A 133 -13.08 3.43 -4.71
N VAL A 134 -13.36 3.34 -6.01
CA VAL A 134 -13.06 4.42 -6.96
C VAL A 134 -13.97 5.60 -6.67
N ASP A 135 -13.39 6.76 -6.42
CA ASP A 135 -14.08 8.00 -6.08
C ASP A 135 -14.69 8.69 -7.32
N ASN A 136 -15.73 9.48 -7.10
CA ASN A 136 -16.38 10.29 -8.13
C ASN A 136 -15.47 11.36 -8.75
N ASP A 137 -14.42 11.77 -8.03
CA ASP A 137 -13.41 12.71 -8.52
C ASP A 137 -12.42 12.08 -9.51
N SER A 138 -12.53 10.75 -9.76
CA SER A 138 -11.70 10.07 -10.75
C SER A 138 -12.00 10.57 -12.15
N THR A 139 -10.93 10.74 -12.94
CA THR A 139 -10.98 11.09 -14.36
C THR A 139 -10.13 10.11 -15.16
N ASP A 140 -10.21 10.16 -16.48
CA ASP A 140 -9.39 9.32 -17.38
C ASP A 140 -7.88 9.49 -17.14
N ASN A 141 -7.45 10.65 -16.60
CA ASN A 141 -6.06 10.98 -16.37
C ASN A 141 -5.62 10.84 -14.91
N GLN A 142 -6.56 10.69 -13.98
CA GLN A 142 -6.27 10.62 -12.55
C GLN A 142 -7.27 9.70 -11.86
N LEU A 143 -6.78 8.57 -11.39
CA LEU A 143 -7.55 7.69 -10.53
C LEU A 143 -7.51 8.19 -9.08
N VAL A 144 -8.67 8.19 -8.44
CA VAL A 144 -8.82 8.53 -7.03
C VAL A 144 -9.50 7.37 -6.32
N PHE A 145 -8.91 6.88 -5.24
CA PHE A 145 -9.45 5.78 -4.44
C PHE A 145 -9.71 6.23 -3.01
N ASN A 146 -10.87 5.90 -2.49
CA ASN A 146 -11.21 6.05 -1.08
C ASN A 146 -10.97 4.74 -0.35
N LYS A 147 -10.19 4.75 0.73
CA LYS A 147 -10.10 3.60 1.63
C LYS A 147 -11.42 3.46 2.39
N THR A 148 -12.08 2.33 2.24
CA THR A 148 -13.38 2.07 2.88
C THR A 148 -13.23 1.30 4.19
N VAL A 149 -12.48 0.20 4.18
CA VAL A 149 -12.32 -0.69 5.34
C VAL A 149 -10.88 -1.18 5.44
N GLY A 150 -10.35 -1.28 6.64
CA GLY A 150 -9.09 -1.96 6.93
C GLY A 150 -9.24 -3.49 6.86
N LEU A 151 -8.11 -4.22 6.85
CA LEU A 151 -8.11 -5.70 6.92
C LEU A 151 -8.31 -6.24 8.36
N ARG A 152 -8.22 -5.38 9.34
CA ARG A 152 -8.47 -5.70 10.74
C ARG A 152 -9.45 -4.68 11.28
N ASP A 153 -10.37 -5.15 12.10
CA ASP A 153 -11.22 -4.26 12.85
C ASP A 153 -10.37 -3.45 13.82
N SER A 154 -10.40 -2.13 13.64
CA SER A 154 -9.75 -1.17 14.55
C SER A 154 -10.73 -0.56 15.55
N TRP A 155 -12.03 -0.93 15.48
CA TRP A 155 -13.05 -0.51 16.41
C TRP A 155 -12.97 -1.39 17.64
N GLY A 156 -12.41 -0.91 18.71
CA GLY A 156 -12.37 -1.62 20.01
C GLY A 156 -10.98 -1.93 20.56
N GLY A 157 -9.93 -1.46 19.91
CA GLY A 157 -8.57 -1.48 20.44
C GLY A 157 -8.25 -0.20 21.19
N ASN A 158 -8.52 -0.17 22.51
CA ASN A 158 -7.86 0.75 23.44
C ASN A 158 -6.38 0.38 23.59
#